data_9c3b444436b6676d703ea2c0c33b7d11
#
_entry.id   9c3b444436b6676d703ea2c0c33b7d11
#
_cell.length_a   1.000
_cell.length_b   1.000
_cell.length_c   1.000
_cell.angle_alpha   90.00
_cell.angle_beta   90.00
_cell.angle_gamma   90.00
#
_symmetry.space_group_name_H-M   'P 1'
#
loop_
_entity.id
_entity.type
_entity.pdbx_description
1 polymer ?
#
loop_
_entity_poly.entity_id
_entity_poly.type
_entity_poly.pdbx_seq_one_letter_code
_entity_poly.pdbx_strand_id
1 'polypeptide(L)'
;MSHFTAVFALAGLVALGACARAPAQLAPTVHDGWTTYAESRIHLPIPCGATSVQLTGDRLDTHVTGQCKRVRITGAHNDIVVDIVPGGMIEIVGSNNDVFWTQTGPGPQPQLIDLGISNTFHRHES
;
A
#
# COMPACT_ATOMS: atom_id res chain seq x y z
N MET A 1 -8.70 51.25 23.17
CA MET A 1 -8.28 51.03 22.51
C MET A 1 -7.62 49.93 22.40
N SER A 2 -7.11 49.49 22.50
CA SER A 2 -6.43 48.49 22.58
C SER A 2 -6.84 47.23 22.22
N HIS A 3 -7.35 46.80 22.49
CA HIS A 3 -7.92 45.67 22.37
C HIS A 3 -7.58 44.84 21.33
N PHE A 4 -7.48 45.29 20.45
CA PHE A 4 -7.31 44.55 19.42
C PHE A 4 -6.31 43.60 19.54
N THR A 5 -5.51 43.86 20.10
CA THR A 5 -4.50 43.05 20.23
C THR A 5 -4.83 41.66 20.43
N ALA A 6 -5.52 41.44 21.27
CA ALA A 6 -5.79 40.14 21.65
C ALA A 6 -6.08 39.30 20.54
N VAL A 7 -6.61 39.80 19.72
CA VAL A 7 -6.98 39.08 18.70
C VAL A 7 -5.99 38.34 18.01
N PHE A 8 -4.95 38.94 17.83
CA PHE A 8 -4.08 38.20 17.15
C PHE A 8 -3.63 37.06 17.73
N ALA A 9 -3.55 37.06 18.80
CA ALA A 9 -3.02 35.99 19.50
C ALA A 9 -3.67 34.79 19.01
N LEU A 10 -4.85 34.91 18.84
CA LEU A 10 -5.52 33.83 18.48
C LEU A 10 -5.18 33.29 17.24
N ALA A 11 -5.01 34.02 16.40
CA ALA A 11 -4.77 33.56 15.10
C ALA A 11 -3.61 32.61 15.22
N GLY A 12 -2.68 33.04 15.92
CA GLY A 12 -1.53 32.23 15.99
C GLY A 12 -1.85 30.84 16.45
N LEU A 13 -2.62 30.77 17.38
CA LEU A 13 -2.89 29.51 17.90
C LEU A 13 -3.51 28.62 16.92
N VAL A 14 -4.37 29.07 16.26
CA VAL A 14 -5.04 28.31 15.34
C VAL A 14 -4.07 27.70 14.39
N ALA A 15 -3.22 28.43 13.91
CA ALA A 15 -2.29 27.98 12.95
C ALA A 15 -1.56 26.77 13.50
N LEU A 16 -1.19 26.88 14.67
CA LEU A 16 -0.47 25.84 15.26
C LEU A 16 -1.25 24.57 15.31
N GLY A 17 -2.40 24.64 15.73
CA GLY A 17 -3.16 23.46 15.87
C GLY A 17 -3.25 22.77 14.55
N ALA A 18 -3.44 23.48 13.55
CA ALA A 18 -3.64 22.88 12.26
C ALA A 18 -2.43 22.09 11.82
N CYS A 19 -1.30 22.58 12.05
CA CYS A 19 -0.14 21.89 11.61
C CYS A 19 0.10 20.60 12.30
N ALA A 20 -0.29 20.49 13.46
CA ALA A 20 0.13 19.38 14.23
C ALA A 20 -0.63 18.12 14.01
N ARG A 21 -1.70 18.22 13.35
CA ARG A 21 -2.48 17.07 13.42
C ARG A 21 -2.88 16.39 12.20
N ALA A 22 -2.16 16.39 11.19
CA ALA A 22 -2.55 15.67 9.99
C ALA A 22 -2.64 14.17 10.31
N PRO A 23 -3.72 13.53 10.02
CA PRO A 23 -3.81 12.10 10.27
C PRO A 23 -2.91 11.33 9.32
N ALA A 24 -2.50 10.17 9.72
CA ALA A 24 -1.67 9.35 8.88
C ALA A 24 -2.48 8.89 7.68
N GLN A 25 -1.98 9.08 6.51
CA GLN A 25 -2.63 8.66 5.29
C GLN A 25 -1.63 8.10 4.34
N LEU A 26 -2.06 7.17 3.50
CA LEU A 26 -1.23 6.68 2.44
C LEU A 26 -1.31 7.69 1.30
N ALA A 27 -0.18 8.00 0.72
CA ALA A 27 -0.09 8.98 -0.35
C ALA A 27 0.50 8.35 -1.60
N PRO A 28 -0.29 7.56 -2.32
CA PRO A 28 0.23 6.89 -3.50
C PRO A 28 0.44 7.83 -4.66
N THR A 29 1.31 7.43 -5.56
CA THR A 29 1.50 8.15 -6.83
C THR A 29 1.00 7.24 -7.94
N VAL A 30 0.41 7.81 -8.96
CA VAL A 30 -0.10 7.05 -10.09
C VAL A 30 0.69 7.43 -11.34
N HIS A 31 1.24 6.43 -12.01
CA HIS A 31 2.02 6.66 -13.20
C HIS A 31 1.92 5.43 -14.12
N ASP A 32 1.59 5.65 -15.38
CA ASP A 32 1.48 4.58 -16.37
C ASP A 32 0.63 3.40 -15.95
N GLY A 33 -0.47 3.67 -15.29
CA GLY A 33 -1.38 2.60 -14.87
C GLY A 33 -0.99 1.92 -13.58
N TRP A 34 0.10 2.34 -12.95
CA TRP A 34 0.50 1.82 -11.66
C TRP A 34 0.22 2.80 -10.55
N THR A 35 -0.33 2.30 -9.46
CA THR A 35 -0.46 3.10 -8.24
C THR A 35 0.63 2.61 -7.30
N THR A 36 1.57 3.46 -6.97
CA THR A 36 2.71 3.10 -6.15
C THR A 36 2.59 3.66 -4.74
N TYR A 37 2.75 2.78 -3.76
CA TYR A 37 2.80 3.17 -2.36
C TYR A 37 4.25 2.97 -1.92
N ALA A 38 4.96 4.04 -1.70
CA ALA A 38 6.38 4.00 -1.38
C ALA A 38 6.62 4.35 0.09
N GLU A 39 6.09 3.54 0.98
CA GLU A 39 6.21 3.75 2.41
C GLU A 39 6.48 2.44 3.11
N SER A 40 7.27 2.47 4.17
CA SER A 40 7.52 1.29 4.97
C SER A 40 6.49 1.17 6.09
N ARG A 41 6.32 -0.03 6.59
CA ARG A 41 5.46 -0.32 7.74
C ARG A 41 4.00 0.06 7.54
N ILE A 42 3.50 -0.19 6.34
CA ILE A 42 2.09 0.05 6.07
C ILE A 42 1.28 -1.08 6.72
N HIS A 43 0.27 -0.70 7.49
CA HIS A 43 -0.64 -1.66 8.11
C HIS A 43 -2.09 -1.40 7.70
N LEU A 44 -2.32 -0.54 6.75
CA LEU A 44 -3.66 -0.24 6.27
C LEU A 44 -3.96 -1.05 5.02
N PRO A 45 -5.22 -1.43 4.80
CA PRO A 45 -5.56 -2.15 3.57
C PRO A 45 -5.37 -1.25 2.37
N ILE A 46 -4.96 -1.83 1.26
CA ILE A 46 -4.68 -1.09 0.05
C ILE A 46 -5.62 -1.56 -1.06
N PRO A 47 -6.54 -0.72 -1.50
CA PRO A 47 -7.45 -1.12 -2.57
C PRO A 47 -6.75 -1.05 -3.91
N CYS A 48 -6.99 -2.03 -4.76
CA CYS A 48 -6.38 -2.05 -6.09
C CYS A 48 -7.00 -1.03 -7.04
N GLY A 49 -8.27 -0.76 -6.90
CA GLY A 49 -8.92 0.15 -7.82
C GLY A 49 -8.85 -0.38 -9.23
N ALA A 50 -8.70 0.49 -10.17
CA ALA A 50 -8.63 0.14 -11.58
C ALA A 50 -7.18 0.06 -12.09
N THR A 51 -6.21 0.25 -11.25
CA THR A 51 -4.81 0.29 -11.67
C THR A 51 -4.05 -0.90 -11.11
N SER A 52 -2.87 -1.12 -11.61
CA SER A 52 -1.94 -2.06 -11.02
C SER A 52 -1.31 -1.43 -9.80
N VAL A 53 -0.95 -2.22 -8.81
CA VAL A 53 -0.43 -1.70 -7.55
C VAL A 53 1.02 -2.10 -7.36
N GLN A 54 1.85 -1.16 -6.97
CA GLN A 54 3.23 -1.41 -6.61
C GLN A 54 3.47 -0.96 -5.18
N LEU A 55 4.01 -1.85 -4.36
CA LEU A 55 4.37 -1.56 -2.99
C LEU A 55 5.88 -1.53 -2.91
N THR A 56 6.43 -0.44 -2.44
CA THR A 56 7.87 -0.30 -2.28
C THR A 56 8.18 0.09 -0.85
N GLY A 57 8.79 -0.79 -0.11
CA GLY A 57 9.12 -0.50 1.30
C GLY A 57 9.44 -1.77 2.05
N ASP A 58 9.70 -1.63 3.33
CA ASP A 58 10.06 -2.75 4.19
C ASP A 58 9.06 -2.91 5.31
N ARG A 59 8.92 -4.12 5.78
CA ARG A 59 8.04 -4.45 6.90
C ARG A 59 6.60 -4.03 6.69
N LEU A 60 6.12 -4.27 5.48
CA LEU A 60 4.73 -4.03 5.15
C LEU A 60 3.91 -5.22 5.66
N ASP A 61 2.77 -4.94 6.25
CA ASP A 61 1.89 -5.98 6.74
C ASP A 61 0.50 -5.54 6.37
N THR A 62 0.09 -5.83 5.15
CA THR A 62 -1.14 -5.26 4.62
C THR A 62 -1.86 -6.23 3.71
N HIS A 63 -3.09 -5.90 3.39
CA HIS A 63 -3.92 -6.68 2.48
C HIS A 63 -4.26 -5.81 1.28
N VAL A 64 -3.82 -6.24 0.11
CA VAL A 64 -4.13 -5.57 -1.14
C VAL A 64 -5.45 -6.16 -1.61
N THR A 65 -6.52 -5.38 -1.52
CA THR A 65 -7.89 -5.87 -1.66
C THR A 65 -8.55 -5.51 -2.97
N GLY A 66 -9.52 -6.30 -3.36
CA GLY A 66 -10.33 -6.02 -4.54
C GLY A 66 -10.07 -7.01 -5.65
N GLN A 67 -10.05 -6.53 -6.87
CA GLN A 67 -9.79 -7.37 -8.03
C GLN A 67 -8.50 -6.92 -8.65
N CYS A 68 -7.40 -7.28 -8.02
CA CYS A 68 -6.09 -6.83 -8.45
C CYS A 68 -5.65 -7.56 -9.70
N LYS A 69 -5.14 -6.86 -10.67
CA LYS A 69 -4.67 -7.47 -11.90
C LYS A 69 -3.17 -7.67 -11.87
N ARG A 70 -2.46 -6.73 -11.31
CA ARG A 70 -1.01 -6.81 -11.24
C ARG A 70 -0.56 -6.20 -9.93
N VAL A 71 0.26 -6.90 -9.20
CA VAL A 71 0.79 -6.41 -7.94
C VAL A 71 2.29 -6.64 -7.94
N ARG A 72 3.06 -5.62 -7.67
CA ARG A 72 4.51 -5.73 -7.55
C ARG A 72 4.92 -5.32 -6.16
N ILE A 73 5.72 -6.13 -5.51
CA ILE A 73 6.19 -5.87 -4.16
C ILE A 73 7.71 -5.75 -4.23
N THR A 74 8.23 -4.62 -3.78
CA THR A 74 9.67 -4.36 -3.79
C THR A 74 10.12 -4.00 -2.37
N GLY A 75 11.13 -4.70 -1.88
CA GLY A 75 11.68 -4.43 -0.55
C GLY A 75 11.94 -5.71 0.22
N ALA A 76 11.95 -5.62 1.53
CA ALA A 76 12.30 -6.76 2.37
C ALA A 76 11.37 -6.91 3.57
N HIS A 77 11.23 -8.15 4.02
CA HIS A 77 10.46 -8.49 5.21
C HIS A 77 9.01 -8.03 5.15
N ASN A 78 8.37 -8.25 4.01
CA ASN A 78 6.98 -7.86 3.83
C ASN A 78 6.06 -9.08 3.94
N ASP A 79 4.93 -8.92 4.62
CA ASP A 79 3.89 -9.93 4.72
C ASP A 79 2.66 -9.33 4.06
N ILE A 80 2.34 -9.78 2.86
CA ILE A 80 1.29 -9.18 2.07
C ILE A 80 0.25 -10.21 1.70
N VAL A 81 -1.01 -9.89 1.93
CA VAL A 81 -2.13 -10.71 1.45
C VAL A 81 -2.67 -10.00 0.21
N VAL A 82 -2.85 -10.73 -0.87
CA VAL A 82 -3.27 -10.16 -2.15
C VAL A 82 -4.51 -10.86 -2.69
N ASP A 83 -5.52 -10.09 -3.07
CA ASP A 83 -6.66 -10.62 -3.80
C ASP A 83 -6.36 -10.40 -5.28
N ILE A 84 -6.17 -11.47 -6.03
CA ILE A 84 -5.73 -11.37 -7.42
C ILE A 84 -6.75 -11.98 -8.36
N VAL A 85 -7.00 -11.37 -9.50
CA VAL A 85 -7.95 -11.90 -10.47
C VAL A 85 -7.36 -13.12 -11.17
N PRO A 86 -8.19 -14.01 -11.73
CA PRO A 86 -7.68 -15.11 -12.51
C PRO A 86 -6.77 -14.60 -13.64
N GLY A 87 -5.64 -15.23 -13.83
CA GLY A 87 -4.70 -14.80 -14.86
C GLY A 87 -3.92 -13.54 -14.53
N GLY A 88 -4.07 -13.00 -13.34
CA GLY A 88 -3.32 -11.82 -12.94
C GLY A 88 -1.84 -12.12 -12.71
N MET A 89 -1.11 -11.17 -12.15
CA MET A 89 0.32 -11.33 -11.93
C MET A 89 0.73 -10.76 -10.58
N ILE A 90 1.55 -11.49 -9.86
CA ILE A 90 2.16 -11.00 -8.62
C ILE A 90 3.67 -11.15 -8.78
N GLU A 91 4.41 -10.06 -8.61
CA GLU A 91 5.85 -10.05 -8.75
C GLU A 91 6.50 -9.58 -7.47
N ILE A 92 7.52 -10.26 -7.00
CA ILE A 92 8.27 -9.86 -5.82
C ILE A 92 9.69 -9.55 -6.25
N VAL A 93 10.19 -8.39 -5.84
CA VAL A 93 11.58 -7.99 -6.05
C VAL A 93 12.15 -7.66 -4.69
N GLY A 94 13.14 -8.40 -4.24
CA GLY A 94 13.71 -8.15 -2.92
C GLY A 94 13.96 -9.44 -2.17
N SER A 95 13.86 -9.39 -0.85
CA SER A 95 14.18 -10.56 -0.04
C SER A 95 13.29 -10.73 1.17
N ASN A 96 13.14 -11.98 1.58
CA ASN A 96 12.38 -12.35 2.76
C ASN A 96 10.95 -11.81 2.78
N ASN A 97 10.28 -11.91 1.65
CA ASN A 97 8.89 -11.48 1.54
C ASN A 97 7.97 -12.70 1.51
N ASP A 98 6.86 -12.63 2.22
CA ASP A 98 5.86 -13.67 2.20
C ASP A 98 4.59 -13.09 1.60
N VAL A 99 4.10 -13.71 0.54
CA VAL A 99 2.89 -13.25 -0.12
C VAL A 99 1.84 -14.36 -0.06
N PHE A 100 0.70 -14.03 0.50
CA PHE A 100 -0.44 -14.93 0.58
C PHE A 100 -1.47 -14.42 -0.40
N TRP A 101 -1.85 -15.21 -1.38
CA TRP A 101 -2.76 -14.76 -2.41
C TRP A 101 -4.03 -15.57 -2.50
N THR A 102 -5.12 -14.89 -2.85
CA THR A 102 -6.42 -15.51 -3.04
C THR A 102 -6.91 -15.13 -4.42
N GLN A 103 -7.32 -16.12 -5.21
CA GLN A 103 -7.84 -15.85 -6.54
C GLN A 103 -9.31 -15.44 -6.41
N THR A 104 -9.68 -14.35 -7.03
CA THR A 104 -11.01 -13.76 -6.83
C THR A 104 -12.12 -14.40 -7.66
N GLY A 105 -11.84 -15.47 -8.36
CA GLY A 105 -12.86 -16.16 -9.13
C GLY A 105 -12.26 -17.35 -9.84
N PRO A 106 -13.08 -18.11 -10.57
CA PRO A 106 -12.59 -19.27 -11.30
C PRO A 106 -11.82 -18.85 -12.53
N GLY A 107 -10.88 -19.66 -12.94
CA GLY A 107 -10.07 -19.38 -14.12
C GLY A 107 -8.63 -19.77 -13.93
N PRO A 108 -7.75 -19.34 -14.82
CA PRO A 108 -6.34 -19.71 -14.74
C PRO A 108 -5.67 -19.09 -13.51
N GLN A 109 -4.66 -19.77 -13.00
CA GLN A 109 -3.94 -19.26 -11.86
C GLN A 109 -3.19 -17.99 -12.24
N PRO A 110 -2.92 -17.11 -11.27
CA PRO A 110 -2.11 -15.94 -11.53
C PRO A 110 -0.68 -16.34 -11.80
N GLN A 111 0.05 -15.47 -12.45
CA GLN A 111 1.46 -15.67 -12.71
C GLN A 111 2.22 -15.18 -11.48
N LEU A 112 3.09 -16.01 -10.93
CA LEU A 112 3.86 -15.65 -9.74
C LEU A 112 5.32 -15.52 -10.15
N ILE A 113 5.90 -14.37 -9.96
CA ILE A 113 7.26 -14.06 -10.38
C ILE A 113 8.10 -13.67 -9.18
N ASP A 114 9.19 -14.40 -8.94
CA ASP A 114 10.08 -14.11 -7.85
C ASP A 114 11.43 -13.67 -8.42
N LEU A 115 11.76 -12.41 -8.24
CA LEU A 115 13.01 -11.84 -8.72
C LEU A 115 13.93 -11.48 -7.56
N GLY A 116 13.96 -12.32 -6.55
CA GLY A 116 14.79 -12.05 -5.37
C GLY A 116 15.22 -13.30 -4.66
N ILE A 117 15.41 -13.20 -3.36
CA ILE A 117 15.92 -14.27 -2.54
C ILE A 117 15.04 -14.50 -1.33
N SER A 118 14.78 -15.75 -1.01
CA SER A 118 14.02 -16.13 0.18
C SER A 118 12.61 -15.55 0.23
N ASN A 119 11.98 -15.44 -0.92
CA ASN A 119 10.60 -15.00 -1.00
C ASN A 119 9.69 -16.23 -1.15
N THR A 120 8.49 -16.17 -0.61
CA THR A 120 7.56 -17.28 -0.72
C THR A 120 6.19 -16.79 -1.15
N PHE A 121 5.51 -17.63 -1.93
CA PHE A 121 4.13 -17.40 -2.31
C PHE A 121 3.30 -18.52 -1.70
N HIS A 122 2.20 -18.14 -1.04
CA HIS A 122 1.28 -19.12 -0.45
C HIS A 122 -0.11 -18.85 -0.96
N ARG A 123 -0.78 -19.86 -1.45
CA ARG A 123 -2.16 -19.71 -1.84
C ARG A 123 -3.02 -19.72 -0.58
N HIS A 124 -3.84 -18.72 -0.42
CA HIS A 124 -4.75 -18.61 0.71
C HIS A 124 -6.16 -18.92 0.24
N GLU A 125 -6.78 -19.90 0.84
CA GLU A 125 -8.15 -20.24 0.47
C GLU A 125 -9.09 -19.50 1.39
N SER A 126 -10.12 -18.94 0.83
CA SER A 126 -11.09 -18.19 1.64
C SER A 126 -12.33 -19.03 1.93
#